data_8506caded856dba98fa5225213c3058c
#
_entry.id   8506caded856dba98fa5225213c3058c
#
_cell.length_a   1.000
_cell.length_b   1.000
_cell.length_c   1.000
_cell.angle_alpha   90.00
_cell.angle_beta   90.00
_cell.angle_gamma   90.00
#
_symmetry.space_group_name_H-M   'P 1'
#
loop_
_entity.id
_entity.type
_entity.pdbx_description
1 polymer ?
#
loop_
_entity_poly.entity_id
_entity_poly.type
_entity_poly.pdbx_seq_one_letter_code
_entity_poly.pdbx_strand_id
1 'polypeptide(L)' 'SKNFLLQNIDKPDDELLFALILKNLSDRQISIDKKLIDYIIKRIDRSYGKIVDFIYKIDEVSLKKKRSINLSTIKEVLGE' A
#
# COMPACT_ATOMS: atom_id res chain seq x y z
N SER A 1 1.68 19.55 -15.53
CA SER A 1 0.42 19.58 -16.21
C SER A 1 -0.31 18.26 -16.06
N LYS A 2 -1.47 18.19 -16.65
CA LYS A 2 -2.30 17.00 -16.56
C LYS A 2 -1.63 15.78 -17.15
N ASN A 3 -0.94 15.98 -18.26
CA ASN A 3 -0.30 14.86 -18.95
C ASN A 3 0.79 14.23 -18.10
N PHE A 4 1.44 15.05 -17.31
CA PHE A 4 2.46 14.53 -16.42
C PHE A 4 1.89 13.48 -15.48
N LEU A 5 0.75 13.77 -14.89
CA LEU A 5 0.11 12.84 -13.96
C LEU A 5 -0.31 11.55 -14.66
N LEU A 6 -0.84 11.67 -15.86
CA LEU A 6 -1.27 10.51 -16.62
C LEU A 6 -0.11 9.61 -17.01
N GLN A 7 1.03 10.22 -17.30
CA GLN A 7 2.21 9.48 -17.70
C GLN A 7 2.75 8.59 -16.59
N ASN A 8 2.50 8.95 -15.34
CA ASN A 8 3.05 8.25 -14.21
C ASN A 8 2.08 7.28 -13.55
N ILE A 9 0.90 7.14 -14.10
CA ILE A 9 -0.16 6.37 -13.45
C ILE A 9 0.13 4.87 -13.49
N ASP A 10 0.82 4.40 -14.52
CA ASP A 10 1.12 2.98 -14.67
C ASP A 10 2.29 2.53 -13.84
N LYS A 11 3.25 3.42 -13.67
CA LYS A 11 4.48 3.09 -12.93
C LYS A 11 4.83 4.23 -12.00
N PRO A 12 4.11 4.36 -10.90
CA PRO A 12 4.39 5.42 -9.93
C PRO A 12 5.78 5.26 -9.32
N ASP A 13 6.43 6.38 -9.01
CA ASP A 13 7.71 6.33 -8.30
C ASP A 13 7.48 6.06 -6.82
N ASP A 14 8.56 5.89 -6.08
CA ASP A 14 8.50 5.55 -4.66
C ASP A 14 7.72 6.59 -3.85
N GLU A 15 7.94 7.85 -4.16
CA GLU A 15 7.30 8.94 -3.43
C GLU A 15 5.79 8.90 -3.62
N LEU A 16 5.36 8.70 -4.86
CA LEU A 16 3.94 8.61 -5.16
C LEU A 16 3.34 7.35 -4.54
N LEU A 17 4.05 6.23 -4.61
CA LEU A 17 3.59 4.99 -3.98
C LEU A 17 3.40 5.16 -2.50
N PHE A 18 4.37 5.81 -1.84
CA PHE A 18 4.27 6.05 -0.41
C PHE A 18 3.02 6.84 -0.08
N ALA A 19 2.79 7.92 -0.83
CA ALA A 19 1.63 8.78 -0.62
C ALA A 19 0.32 8.03 -0.85
N LEU A 20 0.27 7.23 -1.92
CA LEU A 20 -0.94 6.48 -2.24
C LEU A 20 -1.28 5.47 -1.15
N ILE A 21 -0.27 4.71 -0.73
CA ILE A 21 -0.48 3.68 0.29
C ILE A 21 -0.88 4.33 1.61
N LEU A 22 -0.15 5.35 2.02
CA LEU A 22 -0.43 6.04 3.27
C LEU A 22 -1.84 6.62 3.27
N LYS A 23 -2.21 7.30 2.20
CA LYS A 23 -3.53 7.92 2.11
C LYS A 23 -4.64 6.88 2.17
N ASN A 24 -4.49 5.81 1.41
CA ASN A 24 -5.53 4.77 1.37
C ASN A 24 -5.68 4.06 2.69
N LEU A 25 -4.57 3.79 3.37
CA LEU A 25 -4.64 3.15 4.68
C LEU A 25 -5.23 4.10 5.71
N SER A 26 -4.86 5.38 5.64
CA SER A 26 -5.41 6.39 6.54
C SER A 26 -6.92 6.56 6.36
N ASP A 27 -7.37 6.54 5.12
CA ASP A 27 -8.80 6.65 4.81
C ASP A 27 -9.59 5.49 5.42
N ARG A 28 -8.95 4.36 5.59
CA ARG A 28 -9.58 3.18 6.19
C ARG A 28 -9.29 3.07 7.68
N GLN A 29 -8.68 4.12 8.25
CA GLN A 29 -8.33 4.18 9.67
C GLN A 29 -7.38 3.05 10.07
N ILE A 30 -6.50 2.68 9.17
CA ILE A 30 -5.47 1.69 9.44
C ILE A 30 -4.17 2.45 9.71
N SER A 31 -3.62 2.25 10.91
CA SER A 31 -2.37 2.88 11.29
C SER A 31 -1.21 1.93 10.98
N ILE A 32 -0.20 2.44 10.29
CA ILE A 32 0.93 1.61 9.90
C ILE A 32 2.22 2.43 10.01
N ASP A 33 3.29 1.77 10.44
CA ASP A 33 4.59 2.41 10.56
C ASP A 33 5.14 2.73 9.17
N LYS A 34 5.78 3.87 9.04
CA LYS A 34 6.37 4.29 7.77
C LYS A 34 7.41 3.29 7.26
N LYS A 35 8.12 2.65 8.17
CA LYS A 35 9.09 1.63 7.80
C LYS A 35 8.42 0.45 7.10
N LEU A 36 7.21 0.13 7.50
CA LEU A 36 6.46 -0.94 6.88
C LEU A 36 5.98 -0.54 5.49
N ILE A 37 5.65 0.73 5.31
CA ILE A 37 5.28 1.22 3.98
C ILE A 37 6.49 1.10 3.04
N ASP A 38 7.66 1.46 3.51
CA ASP A 38 8.89 1.29 2.72
C ASP A 38 9.12 -0.15 2.34
N TYR A 39 8.87 -1.07 3.26
CA TYR A 39 8.98 -2.50 3.00
C TYR A 39 8.03 -2.92 1.87
N ILE A 40 6.81 -2.45 1.93
CA ILE A 40 5.81 -2.75 0.92
C ILE A 40 6.25 -2.24 -0.45
N ILE A 41 6.72 -1.00 -0.51
CA ILE A 41 7.13 -0.37 -1.75
C ILE A 41 8.21 -1.17 -2.47
N LYS A 42 9.11 -1.75 -1.71
CA LYS A 42 10.22 -2.49 -2.29
C LYS A 42 9.80 -3.85 -2.84
N ARG A 43 8.65 -4.34 -2.44
CA ARG A 43 8.22 -5.69 -2.79
C ARG A 43 6.97 -5.75 -3.64
N ILE A 44 6.14 -4.74 -3.58
CA ILE A 44 4.89 -4.74 -4.33
C ILE A 44 5.15 -4.41 -5.80
N ASP A 45 4.34 -5.00 -6.66
CA ASP A 45 4.34 -4.65 -8.07
C ASP A 45 3.87 -3.20 -8.19
N ARG A 46 4.56 -2.42 -9.01
CA ARG A 46 4.28 -0.99 -9.15
C ARG A 46 3.11 -0.69 -10.08
N SER A 47 2.23 -1.62 -10.28
CA SER A 47 1.03 -1.34 -11.04
C SER A 47 -0.07 -0.87 -10.10
N TYR A 48 -0.86 0.08 -10.57
CA TYR A 48 -1.90 0.67 -9.76
C TYR A 48 -2.91 -0.38 -9.29
N GLY A 49 -3.26 -1.29 -10.17
CA GLY A 49 -4.20 -2.36 -9.83
C GLY A 49 -3.70 -3.26 -8.72
N LYS A 50 -2.40 -3.58 -8.75
CA LYS A 50 -1.81 -4.42 -7.71
C LYS A 50 -1.78 -3.70 -6.36
N ILE A 51 -1.54 -2.40 -6.39
CA ILE A 51 -1.51 -1.61 -5.17
C ILE A 51 -2.90 -1.58 -4.53
N VAL A 52 -3.92 -1.32 -5.32
CA VAL A 52 -5.29 -1.29 -4.82
C VAL A 52 -5.69 -2.65 -4.27
N ASP A 53 -5.34 -3.72 -4.97
CA ASP A 53 -5.64 -5.07 -4.53
C ASP A 53 -4.97 -5.37 -3.18
N PHE A 54 -3.71 -4.97 -3.05
CA PHE A 54 -2.97 -5.15 -1.80
C PHE A 54 -3.66 -4.42 -0.64
N ILE A 55 -4.10 -3.19 -0.89
CA ILE A 55 -4.76 -2.39 0.14
C ILE A 55 -6.07 -3.04 0.59
N TYR A 56 -6.84 -3.59 -0.34
CA TYR A 56 -8.05 -4.31 0.02
C TYR A 56 -7.75 -5.50 0.91
N LYS A 57 -6.71 -6.25 0.58
CA LYS A 57 -6.32 -7.42 1.38
C LYS A 57 -5.87 -7.02 2.78
N ILE A 58 -5.10 -5.95 2.86
CA ILE A 58 -4.66 -5.44 4.16
C ILE A 58 -5.84 -4.99 4.99
N ASP A 59 -6.81 -4.33 4.36
CA ASP A 59 -8.00 -3.88 5.05
C ASP A 59 -8.77 -5.06 5.63
N GLU A 60 -8.98 -6.11 4.85
CA GLU A 60 -9.65 -7.31 5.30
C GLU A 60 -8.95 -7.95 6.50
N VAL A 61 -7.64 -8.10 6.40
CA VAL A 61 -6.86 -8.71 7.46
C VAL A 61 -6.88 -7.85 8.71
N SER A 62 -6.81 -6.52 8.53
CA SER A 62 -6.81 -5.62 9.67
C SER A 62 -8.11 -5.67 10.46
N LEU A 63 -9.22 -5.91 9.78
CA LEU A 63 -10.50 -6.06 10.47
C LEU A 63 -10.47 -7.25 11.43
N LYS A 64 -9.85 -8.34 11.00
CA LYS A 64 -9.74 -9.54 11.83
C LYS A 64 -8.76 -9.33 12.98
N LYS A 65 -7.79 -8.44 12.80
CA LYS A 65 -6.75 -8.20 13.80
C LYS A 65 -6.94 -6.87 14.53
N LYS A 66 -8.16 -6.34 14.51
CA LYS A 66 -8.52 -5.11 15.22
C LYS A 66 -7.67 -3.93 14.77
N ARG A 67 -7.46 -3.81 13.46
CA ARG A 67 -6.71 -2.72 12.84
C ARG A 67 -5.23 -2.71 13.22
N SER A 68 -4.70 -3.81 13.69
CA SER A 68 -3.29 -3.91 14.02
C SER A 68 -2.54 -4.59 12.87
N ILE A 69 -1.58 -3.86 12.30
CA ILE A 69 -0.79 -4.35 11.16
C ILE A 69 0.67 -4.35 11.55
N ASN A 70 1.32 -5.51 11.42
CA ASN A 70 2.75 -5.61 11.66
C ASN A 70 3.42 -6.25 10.45
N LEU A 71 4.73 -6.42 10.55
CA LEU A 71 5.52 -6.96 9.43
C LEU A 71 5.05 -8.35 9.03
N SER A 72 4.72 -9.18 10.01
CA SER A 72 4.26 -10.53 9.73
C SER A 72 2.98 -10.53 8.89
N THR A 73 2.07 -9.63 9.21
CA THR A 73 0.83 -9.48 8.46
C THR A 73 1.11 -9.06 7.02
N ILE A 74 2.03 -8.12 6.84
CA ILE A 74 2.39 -7.63 5.52
C ILE A 74 2.99 -8.74 4.67
N LYS A 75 3.89 -9.51 5.27
CA LYS A 75 4.50 -10.64 4.56
C LYS A 75 3.46 -11.66 4.12
N GLU A 76 2.52 -11.93 5.00
CA GLU A 76 1.44 -12.87 4.70
C GLU A 76 0.64 -12.41 3.49
N VAL A 77 0.27 -11.14 3.46
CA VAL A 77 -0.51 -10.59 2.36
C VAL A 77 0.29 -10.57 1.07
N LEU A 78 1.60 -10.31 1.16
CA LEU A 78 2.47 -10.29 -0.02
C LEU A 78 2.79 -11.69 -0.54
N GLY A 79 2.49 -12.73 0.25
CA GLY A 79 2.77 -14.09 -0.15
C GLY A 79 4.18 -14.55 0.17
N GLU A 80 4.79 -13.93 1.13
CA GLU A 80 6.17 -14.27 1.54
C GLU A 80 6.20 -15.24 2.70
#